data_6a3ce09f8862a216317e2b1ea92b13bc
#
_entry.id   6a3ce09f8862a216317e2b1ea92b13bc
#
_cell.length_a   1.000
_cell.length_b   1.000
_cell.length_c   1.000
_cell.angle_alpha   90.00
_cell.angle_beta   90.00
_cell.angle_gamma   90.00
#
_symmetry.space_group_name_H-M   'P 1'
#
loop_
_entity.id
_entity.type
_entity.pdbx_description
1 polymer ?
#
loop_
_entity_poly.entity_id
_entity_poly.type
_entity_poly.pdbx_seq_one_letter_code
_entity_poly.pdbx_strand_id
1 'polypeptide(L)'
;MFQRMTKAGTVLGALIVMGLAGNALAFDGQPTAPNRSIGPEDLSPTEALRAGARYYYSGDKAAALNSLQYAAENGQPMAAWKLGEMYAKGDGVPEDDLKAFEYYSQIVREHGEDRPDAPDAPFVSSAFVALGSYYLQGIDGAVPKNEARARQVFTHAASYFGDAEAQYELGRMYQDNNHRMAVRWYNLAALKGHIGAQARLGETLYALGSSDKKKARGLMWMTVARQQAEGQDASWINAMHEQYFAVSPEPVRQMARSLADGWLQQNRPDVLTAQVPSQ
;
A
#
# COMPACT_ATOMS: atom_id res chain seq x y z
N MET A 1 5.40 -16.88 -21.16
CA MET A 1 5.03 -15.49 -21.50
C MET A 1 4.47 -14.89 -20.24
N PHE A 2 5.36 -14.38 -19.38
CA PHE A 2 4.99 -13.90 -18.04
C PHE A 2 4.57 -12.44 -18.14
N GLN A 3 3.32 -12.17 -17.80
CA GLN A 3 2.76 -10.84 -17.70
C GLN A 3 3.40 -10.13 -16.51
N ARG A 4 4.05 -8.98 -16.75
CA ARG A 4 4.54 -8.09 -15.69
C ARG A 4 3.36 -7.72 -14.80
N MET A 5 3.41 -8.12 -13.53
CA MET A 5 2.46 -7.66 -12.53
C MET A 5 2.75 -6.18 -12.27
N THR A 6 1.82 -5.34 -12.68
CA THR A 6 1.86 -3.91 -12.41
C THR A 6 1.72 -3.67 -10.92
N LYS A 7 2.70 -2.98 -10.35
CA LYS A 7 2.70 -2.50 -8.97
C LYS A 7 1.52 -1.56 -8.76
N ALA A 8 0.49 -1.97 -8.09
CA ALA A 8 -0.62 -1.10 -7.70
C ALA A 8 -0.86 -1.23 -6.19
N GLY A 9 -0.20 -0.37 -5.45
CA GLY A 9 -0.57 -0.03 -4.08
C GLY A 9 -0.81 1.47 -4.03
N THR A 10 -2.03 1.93 -4.26
CA THR A 10 -2.37 3.34 -4.11
C THR A 10 -2.70 3.61 -2.65
N VAL A 11 -1.67 3.99 -1.87
CA VAL A 11 -1.92 4.59 -0.56
C VAL A 11 -2.37 6.03 -0.80
N LEU A 12 -3.65 6.29 -0.59
CA LEU A 12 -4.24 7.62 -0.63
C LEU A 12 -3.79 8.39 0.63
N GLY A 13 -2.64 9.09 0.53
CA GLY A 13 -2.17 9.99 1.59
C GLY A 13 -2.97 11.28 1.57
N ALA A 14 -3.94 11.41 2.46
CA ALA A 14 -4.59 12.69 2.73
C ALA A 14 -3.62 13.61 3.49
N LEU A 15 -2.99 14.56 2.80
CA LEU A 15 -2.22 15.64 3.40
C LEU A 15 -3.19 16.76 3.85
N ILE A 16 -3.30 16.92 5.17
CA ILE A 16 -3.99 18.08 5.78
C ILE A 16 -3.10 19.30 5.59
N VAL A 17 -3.48 20.21 4.72
CA VAL A 17 -2.88 21.54 4.59
C VAL A 17 -3.48 22.45 5.65
N MET A 18 -2.78 22.67 6.76
CA MET A 18 -3.10 23.75 7.69
C MET A 18 -2.52 25.05 7.15
N GLY A 19 -3.39 25.94 6.69
CA GLY A 19 -3.05 27.31 6.32
C GLY A 19 -2.71 28.13 7.56
N LEU A 20 -1.50 28.67 7.61
CA LEU A 20 -1.12 29.75 8.53
C LEU A 20 -1.19 31.08 7.79
N ALA A 21 -2.10 31.93 8.23
CA ALA A 21 -2.16 33.32 7.82
C ALA A 21 -0.92 34.06 8.36
N GLY A 22 -0.04 34.53 7.48
CA GLY A 22 1.14 35.31 7.81
C GLY A 22 0.82 36.81 7.79
N ASN A 23 1.13 37.48 8.88
CA ASN A 23 1.08 38.95 8.98
C ASN A 23 2.10 39.61 8.04
N ALA A 24 1.64 40.51 7.19
CA ALA A 24 2.49 41.37 6.39
C ALA A 24 3.16 42.41 7.30
N LEU A 25 4.48 42.33 7.45
CA LEU A 25 5.31 43.39 7.99
C LEU A 25 5.88 44.24 6.85
N ALA A 26 5.82 45.58 7.03
CA ALA A 26 6.24 46.56 6.07
C ALA A 26 7.74 46.44 5.73
N PHE A 27 8.05 46.54 4.45
CA PHE A 27 9.39 46.47 3.87
C PHE A 27 10.12 47.80 4.07
N ASP A 28 11.18 47.79 4.86
CA ASP A 28 12.11 48.93 5.01
C ASP A 28 13.25 48.74 3.99
N GLY A 29 13.39 49.69 3.10
CA GLY A 29 14.20 49.59 1.86
C GLY A 29 15.72 49.59 2.05
N GLN A 30 16.26 48.51 2.57
CA GLN A 30 17.71 48.21 2.51
C GLN A 30 18.00 47.36 1.25
N PRO A 31 19.11 47.53 0.55
CA PRO A 31 19.48 46.68 -0.58
C PRO A 31 19.72 45.26 -0.04
N THR A 32 18.78 44.40 -0.36
CA THR A 32 18.91 42.96 -0.04
C THR A 32 20.17 42.42 -0.71
N ALA A 33 21.02 41.77 0.08
CA ALA A 33 22.10 40.90 -0.41
C ALA A 33 21.54 39.96 -1.51
N PRO A 34 22.35 39.58 -2.51
CA PRO A 34 21.85 38.73 -3.58
C PRO A 34 21.14 37.52 -3.02
N ASN A 35 19.92 37.31 -3.52
CA ASN A 35 18.99 36.28 -3.08
C ASN A 35 19.73 34.92 -3.15
N ARG A 36 20.37 34.55 -2.04
CA ARG A 36 21.00 33.23 -1.92
C ARG A 36 19.85 32.24 -1.98
N SER A 37 19.74 31.51 -3.06
CA SER A 37 18.80 30.39 -3.12
C SER A 37 19.10 29.49 -1.92
N ILE A 38 18.15 29.41 -1.00
CA ILE A 38 18.26 28.53 0.16
C ILE A 38 18.36 27.10 -0.38
N GLY A 39 19.53 26.48 -0.23
CA GLY A 39 19.73 25.08 -0.59
C GLY A 39 19.07 24.15 0.43
N PRO A 40 18.87 22.87 0.07
CA PRO A 40 18.32 21.89 1.02
C PRO A 40 19.15 21.78 2.31
N GLU A 41 20.47 21.99 2.19
CA GLU A 41 21.45 21.97 3.30
C GLU A 41 21.28 23.11 4.30
N ASP A 42 20.63 24.17 3.93
CA ASP A 42 20.31 25.31 4.80
C ASP A 42 19.02 25.08 5.64
N LEU A 43 18.29 23.98 5.34
CA LEU A 43 17.04 23.61 5.98
C LEU A 43 17.24 22.51 7.02
N SER A 44 16.36 22.45 8.02
CA SER A 44 16.28 21.23 8.84
C SER A 44 15.76 20.05 7.99
N PRO A 45 16.09 18.79 8.35
CA PRO A 45 15.63 17.60 7.59
C PRO A 45 14.11 17.56 7.37
N THR A 46 13.33 18.00 8.37
CA THR A 46 11.86 18.09 8.26
C THR A 46 11.40 19.19 7.30
N GLU A 47 12.09 20.32 7.28
CA GLU A 47 11.79 21.41 6.33
C GLU A 47 12.16 21.00 4.91
N ALA A 48 13.29 20.32 4.73
CA ALA A 48 13.71 19.76 3.44
C ALA A 48 12.70 18.72 2.92
N LEU A 49 12.19 17.83 3.79
CA LEU A 49 11.11 16.91 3.43
C LEU A 49 9.86 17.67 2.93
N ARG A 50 9.43 18.71 3.65
CA ARG A 50 8.29 19.52 3.25
C ARG A 50 8.53 20.27 1.94
N ALA A 51 9.74 20.79 1.73
CA ALA A 51 10.15 21.44 0.49
C ALA A 51 10.13 20.43 -0.67
N GLY A 52 10.70 19.24 -0.48
CA GLY A 52 10.69 18.16 -1.44
C GLY A 52 9.27 17.75 -1.86
N ALA A 53 8.36 17.62 -0.89
CA ALA A 53 6.95 17.34 -1.18
C ALA A 53 6.30 18.45 -2.00
N ARG A 54 6.52 19.74 -1.66
CA ARG A 54 5.99 20.88 -2.44
C ARG A 54 6.50 20.88 -3.87
N TYR A 55 7.80 20.69 -4.08
CA TYR A 55 8.41 20.62 -5.40
C TYR A 55 7.87 19.45 -6.21
N TYR A 56 7.71 18.29 -5.56
CA TYR A 56 7.15 17.11 -6.21
C TYR A 56 5.74 17.36 -6.76
N TYR A 57 4.84 17.94 -5.96
CA TYR A 57 3.46 18.23 -6.37
C TYR A 57 3.35 19.45 -7.32
N SER A 58 4.30 20.35 -7.32
CA SER A 58 4.35 21.44 -8.31
C SER A 58 4.96 21.03 -9.65
N GLY A 59 5.46 19.80 -9.76
CA GLY A 59 6.05 19.25 -10.98
C GLY A 59 7.56 19.49 -11.12
N ASP A 60 8.20 20.23 -10.21
CA ASP A 60 9.66 20.37 -10.18
C ASP A 60 10.33 19.14 -9.55
N LYS A 61 10.38 18.08 -10.33
CA LYS A 61 10.93 16.79 -9.86
C LYS A 61 12.42 16.87 -9.53
N ALA A 62 13.17 17.75 -10.17
CA ALA A 62 14.61 17.91 -9.91
C ALA A 62 14.85 18.56 -8.54
N ALA A 63 14.16 19.65 -8.23
CA ALA A 63 14.24 20.28 -6.91
C ALA A 63 13.68 19.35 -5.80
N ALA A 64 12.62 18.59 -6.12
CA ALA A 64 12.08 17.58 -5.22
C ALA A 64 13.13 16.51 -4.87
N LEU A 65 13.82 15.98 -5.89
CA LEU A 65 14.86 14.96 -5.72
C LEU A 65 15.95 15.44 -4.75
N ASN A 66 16.51 16.62 -4.99
CA ASN A 66 17.57 17.18 -4.14
C ASN A 66 17.14 17.37 -2.69
N SER A 67 15.93 17.91 -2.47
CA SER A 67 15.40 18.16 -1.14
C SER A 67 15.06 16.87 -0.39
N LEU A 68 14.52 15.86 -1.10
CA LEU A 68 14.21 14.56 -0.53
C LEU A 68 15.49 13.76 -0.22
N GLN A 69 16.54 13.85 -1.08
CA GLN A 69 17.82 13.20 -0.81
C GLN A 69 18.44 13.73 0.48
N TYR A 70 18.53 15.04 0.64
CA TYR A 70 19.03 15.64 1.88
C TYR A 70 18.21 15.20 3.11
N ALA A 71 16.88 15.20 3.01
CA ALA A 71 16.01 14.77 4.10
C ALA A 71 16.23 13.27 4.45
N ALA A 72 16.35 12.40 3.43
CA ALA A 72 16.58 10.97 3.62
C ALA A 72 17.94 10.66 4.24
N GLU A 73 19.01 11.34 3.78
CA GLU A 73 20.37 11.23 4.35
C GLU A 73 20.42 11.68 5.81
N ASN A 74 19.49 12.54 6.22
CA ASN A 74 19.36 13.03 7.60
C ASN A 74 18.20 12.35 8.36
N GLY A 75 17.88 11.11 8.02
CA GLY A 75 17.06 10.22 8.82
C GLY A 75 15.55 10.47 8.71
N GLN A 76 15.04 10.97 7.57
CA GLN A 76 13.60 11.10 7.35
C GLN A 76 13.07 9.88 6.54
N PRO A 77 12.39 8.89 7.17
CA PRO A 77 11.97 7.66 6.47
C PRO A 77 10.95 7.94 5.37
N MET A 78 10.08 8.93 5.54
CA MET A 78 9.14 9.36 4.49
C MET A 78 9.86 9.86 3.23
N ALA A 79 10.99 10.57 3.38
CA ALA A 79 11.78 11.04 2.24
C ALA A 79 12.45 9.88 1.51
N ALA A 80 13.09 8.98 2.25
CA ALA A 80 13.69 7.77 1.69
C ALA A 80 12.64 6.88 0.99
N TRP A 81 11.46 6.72 1.60
CA TRP A 81 10.34 6.00 0.99
C TRP A 81 9.91 6.64 -0.34
N LYS A 82 9.79 7.97 -0.37
CA LYS A 82 9.40 8.68 -1.60
C LYS A 82 10.44 8.55 -2.70
N LEU A 83 11.72 8.60 -2.36
CA LEU A 83 12.81 8.35 -3.31
C LEU A 83 12.77 6.91 -3.84
N GLY A 84 12.55 5.93 -2.97
CA GLY A 84 12.33 4.55 -3.37
C GLY A 84 11.20 4.41 -4.40
N GLU A 85 10.06 5.09 -4.17
CA GLU A 85 8.95 5.10 -5.14
C GLU A 85 9.31 5.78 -6.46
N MET A 86 10.03 6.93 -6.41
CA MET A 86 10.45 7.64 -7.61
C MET A 86 11.35 6.77 -8.48
N TYR A 87 12.35 6.10 -7.91
CA TYR A 87 13.23 5.19 -8.65
C TYR A 87 12.51 3.93 -9.13
N ALA A 88 11.64 3.33 -8.31
CA ALA A 88 10.88 2.14 -8.70
C ALA A 88 9.91 2.37 -9.86
N LYS A 89 9.47 3.63 -10.09
CA LYS A 89 8.48 4.00 -11.12
C LYS A 89 9.07 4.82 -12.27
N GLY A 90 10.31 5.28 -12.16
CA GLY A 90 10.90 6.22 -13.12
C GLY A 90 10.22 7.60 -13.05
N ASP A 91 9.72 8.03 -11.89
CA ASP A 91 8.97 9.27 -11.74
C ASP A 91 9.91 10.46 -11.43
N GLY A 92 10.29 11.19 -12.46
CA GLY A 92 11.22 12.31 -12.40
C GLY A 92 12.71 11.91 -12.36
N VAL A 93 12.99 10.62 -12.35
CA VAL A 93 14.31 9.99 -12.46
C VAL A 93 14.21 8.77 -13.37
N PRO A 94 15.31 8.29 -13.99
CA PRO A 94 15.29 6.99 -14.67
C PRO A 94 14.88 5.88 -13.71
N GLU A 95 14.08 4.92 -14.18
CA GLU A 95 13.71 3.73 -13.40
C GLU A 95 14.98 2.95 -13.00
N ASP A 96 15.11 2.66 -11.69
CA ASP A 96 16.27 1.98 -11.12
C ASP A 96 15.81 1.17 -9.89
N ASP A 97 15.51 -0.09 -10.12
CA ASP A 97 15.06 -1.01 -9.06
C ASP A 97 16.12 -1.23 -7.97
N LEU A 98 17.42 -1.13 -8.32
CA LEU A 98 18.48 -1.30 -7.32
C LEU A 98 18.51 -0.10 -6.35
N LYS A 99 18.43 1.12 -6.87
CA LYS A 99 18.33 2.31 -6.02
C LYS A 99 17.07 2.32 -5.18
N ALA A 100 15.94 1.91 -5.75
CA ALA A 100 14.70 1.76 -4.98
C ALA A 100 14.87 0.76 -3.82
N PHE A 101 15.49 -0.40 -4.10
CA PHE A 101 15.81 -1.41 -3.08
C PHE A 101 16.76 -0.86 -2.00
N GLU A 102 17.75 -0.06 -2.38
CA GLU A 102 18.70 0.56 -1.44
C GLU A 102 17.99 1.53 -0.48
N TYR A 103 17.12 2.41 -0.99
CA TYR A 103 16.33 3.32 -0.15
C TYR A 103 15.40 2.57 0.81
N TYR A 104 14.68 1.55 0.34
CA TYR A 104 13.84 0.73 1.22
C TYR A 104 14.67 -0.05 2.25
N SER A 105 15.86 -0.54 1.86
CA SER A 105 16.78 -1.21 2.79
C SER A 105 17.32 -0.26 3.85
N GLN A 106 17.56 1.00 3.49
CA GLN A 106 17.95 2.04 4.44
C GLN A 106 16.87 2.23 5.49
N ILE A 107 15.61 2.42 5.08
CA ILE A 107 14.48 2.59 6.02
C ILE A 107 14.38 1.42 6.99
N VAL A 108 14.42 0.20 6.47
CA VAL A 108 14.29 -1.00 7.29
C VAL A 108 15.46 -1.15 8.27
N ARG A 109 16.67 -0.82 7.87
CA ARG A 109 17.86 -0.89 8.74
C ARG A 109 17.81 0.15 9.85
N GLU A 110 17.34 1.38 9.56
CA GLU A 110 17.39 2.52 10.48
C GLU A 110 16.15 2.63 11.35
N HIS A 111 14.98 2.21 10.85
CA HIS A 111 13.66 2.42 11.44
C HIS A 111 12.83 1.14 11.62
N GLY A 112 13.39 -0.03 11.30
CA GLY A 112 12.65 -1.29 11.31
C GLY A 112 12.08 -1.69 12.68
N GLU A 113 12.69 -1.19 13.76
CA GLU A 113 12.24 -1.44 15.13
C GLU A 113 11.50 -0.24 15.76
N ASP A 114 11.21 0.80 14.96
CA ASP A 114 10.44 1.94 15.44
C ASP A 114 9.03 1.50 15.86
N ARG A 115 8.44 2.25 16.79
CA ARG A 115 7.13 1.89 17.35
C ARG A 115 6.05 1.85 16.25
N PRO A 116 5.17 0.83 16.25
CA PRO A 116 4.10 0.71 15.24
C PRO A 116 3.07 1.86 15.24
N ASP A 117 3.01 2.63 16.31
CA ASP A 117 2.18 3.82 16.45
C ASP A 117 2.92 5.14 16.16
N ALA A 118 4.18 5.07 15.74
CA ALA A 118 4.93 6.25 15.31
C ALA A 118 4.34 6.85 14.02
N PRO A 119 4.41 8.19 13.84
CA PRO A 119 3.88 8.85 12.62
C PRO A 119 4.45 8.28 11.32
N ASP A 120 5.69 7.82 11.33
CA ASP A 120 6.39 7.29 10.16
C ASP A 120 6.22 5.78 9.96
N ALA A 121 5.59 5.07 10.91
CA ALA A 121 5.37 3.63 10.86
C ALA A 121 4.73 3.13 9.54
N PRO A 122 3.77 3.84 8.90
CA PRO A 122 3.23 3.43 7.60
C PRO A 122 4.27 3.39 6.48
N PHE A 123 5.25 4.30 6.48
CA PHE A 123 6.33 4.32 5.49
C PHE A 123 7.35 3.23 5.75
N VAL A 124 7.63 2.95 7.03
CA VAL A 124 8.51 1.86 7.45
C VAL A 124 7.91 0.51 7.06
N SER A 125 6.65 0.26 7.39
CA SER A 125 5.97 -0.99 7.02
C SER A 125 5.89 -1.19 5.51
N SER A 126 5.60 -0.12 4.76
CA SER A 126 5.59 -0.13 3.30
C SER A 126 6.96 -0.44 2.68
N ALA A 127 8.06 0.01 3.33
CA ALA A 127 9.41 -0.34 2.90
C ALA A 127 9.69 -1.84 3.09
N PHE A 128 9.24 -2.46 4.19
CA PHE A 128 9.31 -3.92 4.35
C PHE A 128 8.55 -4.66 3.25
N VAL A 129 7.36 -4.17 2.88
CA VAL A 129 6.54 -4.76 1.79
C VAL A 129 7.28 -4.66 0.46
N ALA A 130 7.84 -3.50 0.13
CA ALA A 130 8.62 -3.30 -1.09
C ALA A 130 9.83 -4.23 -1.15
N LEU A 131 10.60 -4.35 -0.05
CA LEU A 131 11.72 -5.29 0.04
C LEU A 131 11.27 -6.74 -0.15
N GLY A 132 10.15 -7.13 0.45
CA GLY A 132 9.58 -8.46 0.28
C GLY A 132 9.28 -8.77 -1.18
N SER A 133 8.73 -7.81 -1.90
CA SER A 133 8.46 -7.91 -3.34
C SER A 133 9.75 -8.04 -4.16
N TYR A 134 10.78 -7.26 -3.85
CA TYR A 134 12.09 -7.38 -4.49
C TYR A 134 12.76 -8.72 -4.20
N TYR A 135 12.65 -9.26 -2.98
CA TYR A 135 13.18 -10.60 -2.68
C TYR A 135 12.41 -11.71 -3.41
N LEU A 136 11.11 -11.55 -3.69
CA LEU A 136 10.36 -12.52 -4.50
C LEU A 136 10.73 -12.45 -5.99
N GLN A 137 10.92 -11.25 -6.52
CA GLN A 137 11.17 -11.04 -7.95
C GLN A 137 12.66 -11.15 -8.31
N GLY A 138 13.54 -10.75 -7.39
CA GLY A 138 14.94 -10.50 -7.63
C GLY A 138 15.16 -9.20 -8.43
N ILE A 139 16.42 -8.74 -8.47
CA ILE A 139 16.90 -7.68 -9.36
C ILE A 139 18.08 -8.27 -10.11
N ASP A 140 18.00 -8.34 -11.43
CA ASP A 140 18.96 -9.03 -12.25
C ASP A 140 20.40 -8.49 -12.01
N GLY A 141 21.33 -9.40 -11.76
CA GLY A 141 22.73 -9.07 -11.47
C GLY A 141 23.01 -8.44 -10.10
N ALA A 142 21.98 -8.10 -9.29
CA ALA A 142 22.17 -7.38 -8.04
C ALA A 142 21.53 -8.06 -6.82
N VAL A 143 20.24 -8.42 -6.88
CA VAL A 143 19.52 -9.03 -5.76
C VAL A 143 18.94 -10.38 -6.19
N PRO A 144 19.47 -11.50 -5.68
CA PRO A 144 18.93 -12.81 -6.03
C PRO A 144 17.54 -13.01 -5.40
N LYS A 145 16.69 -13.76 -6.12
CA LYS A 145 15.40 -14.20 -5.57
C LYS A 145 15.59 -14.97 -4.27
N ASN A 146 14.84 -14.62 -3.24
CA ASN A 146 14.95 -15.26 -1.94
C ASN A 146 13.60 -15.23 -1.20
N GLU A 147 12.82 -16.30 -1.42
CA GLU A 147 11.50 -16.46 -0.79
C GLU A 147 11.56 -16.48 0.74
N ALA A 148 12.63 -17.03 1.32
CA ALA A 148 12.79 -17.06 2.78
C ALA A 148 12.97 -15.65 3.37
N ARG A 149 13.77 -14.80 2.71
CA ARG A 149 13.90 -13.38 3.10
C ARG A 149 12.61 -12.61 2.87
N ALA A 150 11.94 -12.81 1.73
CA ALA A 150 10.65 -12.22 1.47
C ALA A 150 9.65 -12.53 2.60
N ARG A 151 9.55 -13.81 2.98
CA ARG A 151 8.69 -14.25 4.08
C ARG A 151 9.07 -13.60 5.41
N GLN A 152 10.35 -13.47 5.69
CA GLN A 152 10.83 -12.85 6.93
C GLN A 152 10.40 -11.37 7.02
N VAL A 153 10.63 -10.57 5.97
CA VAL A 153 10.30 -9.14 5.97
C VAL A 153 8.78 -8.92 5.94
N PHE A 154 8.02 -9.72 5.18
CA PHE A 154 6.56 -9.68 5.25
C PHE A 154 6.02 -10.07 6.62
N THR A 155 6.63 -11.07 7.28
CA THR A 155 6.20 -11.47 8.62
C THR A 155 6.41 -10.35 9.63
N HIS A 156 7.52 -9.61 9.53
CA HIS A 156 7.76 -8.46 10.40
C HIS A 156 6.70 -7.37 10.15
N ALA A 157 6.52 -6.93 8.90
CA ALA A 157 5.51 -5.92 8.57
C ALA A 157 4.09 -6.35 8.98
N ALA A 158 3.71 -7.60 8.72
CA ALA A 158 2.39 -8.14 9.00
C ALA A 158 2.10 -8.28 10.50
N SER A 159 3.11 -8.68 11.30
CA SER A 159 2.92 -9.01 12.71
C SER A 159 3.24 -7.85 13.64
N TYR A 160 4.30 -7.08 13.35
CA TYR A 160 4.74 -5.98 14.19
C TYR A 160 3.99 -4.69 13.85
N PHE A 161 3.97 -4.28 12.57
CA PHE A 161 3.24 -3.09 12.13
C PHE A 161 1.76 -3.38 11.82
N GLY A 162 1.39 -4.64 11.68
CA GLY A 162 0.03 -5.01 11.31
C GLY A 162 -0.33 -4.63 9.87
N ASP A 163 0.63 -4.53 8.99
CA ASP A 163 0.45 -4.10 7.60
C ASP A 163 -0.45 -5.05 6.81
N ALA A 164 -1.48 -4.51 6.16
CA ALA A 164 -2.49 -5.30 5.46
C ALA A 164 -1.97 -5.89 4.15
N GLU A 165 -1.10 -5.17 3.45
CA GLU A 165 -0.46 -5.66 2.22
C GLU A 165 0.49 -6.83 2.54
N ALA A 166 1.33 -6.67 3.58
CA ALA A 166 2.21 -7.76 4.05
C ALA A 166 1.41 -8.99 4.50
N GLN A 167 0.27 -8.81 5.16
CA GLN A 167 -0.64 -9.90 5.52
C GLN A 167 -1.22 -10.57 4.28
N TYR A 168 -1.58 -9.82 3.25
CA TYR A 168 -2.05 -10.35 1.97
C TYR A 168 -0.95 -11.15 1.27
N GLU A 169 0.27 -10.63 1.17
CA GLU A 169 1.40 -11.31 0.54
C GLU A 169 1.76 -12.61 1.28
N LEU A 170 1.75 -12.63 2.62
CA LEU A 170 1.91 -13.88 3.37
C LEU A 170 0.78 -14.87 3.06
N GLY A 171 -0.45 -14.41 2.94
CA GLY A 171 -1.57 -15.23 2.51
C GLY A 171 -1.30 -15.91 1.17
N ARG A 172 -0.78 -15.16 0.20
CA ARG A 172 -0.38 -15.67 -1.13
C ARG A 172 0.75 -16.73 -1.03
N MET A 173 1.77 -16.46 -0.23
CA MET A 173 2.89 -17.39 -0.03
C MET A 173 2.46 -18.72 0.60
N TYR A 174 1.39 -18.72 1.40
CA TYR A 174 0.86 -19.93 2.03
C TYR A 174 -0.28 -20.59 1.25
N GLN A 175 -0.81 -19.96 0.20
CA GLN A 175 -2.04 -20.37 -0.48
C GLN A 175 -1.98 -21.83 -0.97
N ASP A 176 -0.88 -22.26 -1.57
CA ASP A 176 -0.76 -23.58 -2.17
C ASP A 176 -0.27 -24.67 -1.19
N ASN A 177 0.47 -24.25 -0.16
CA ASN A 177 1.16 -25.16 0.74
C ASN A 177 0.49 -25.31 2.11
N ASN A 178 -0.26 -24.28 2.57
CA ASN A 178 -0.87 -24.27 3.88
C ASN A 178 -2.12 -23.37 3.91
N HIS A 179 -3.24 -23.91 3.44
CA HIS A 179 -4.51 -23.17 3.38
C HIS A 179 -4.95 -22.60 4.73
N ARG A 180 -4.62 -23.27 5.86
CA ARG A 180 -4.96 -22.74 7.20
C ARG A 180 -4.21 -21.42 7.48
N MET A 181 -2.94 -21.37 7.15
CA MET A 181 -2.15 -20.15 7.30
C MET A 181 -2.57 -19.08 6.29
N ALA A 182 -2.86 -19.48 5.04
CA ALA A 182 -3.39 -18.55 4.04
C ALA A 182 -4.69 -17.89 4.52
N VAL A 183 -5.67 -18.67 4.99
CA VAL A 183 -6.93 -18.14 5.53
C VAL A 183 -6.68 -17.19 6.70
N ARG A 184 -5.75 -17.54 7.61
CA ARG A 184 -5.42 -16.67 8.75
C ARG A 184 -4.90 -15.30 8.30
N TRP A 185 -3.94 -15.28 7.39
CA TRP A 185 -3.32 -14.05 6.92
C TRP A 185 -4.28 -13.23 6.05
N TYR A 186 -4.98 -13.86 5.11
CA TYR A 186 -6.01 -13.18 4.31
C TYR A 186 -7.12 -12.60 5.18
N ASN A 187 -7.55 -13.30 6.24
CA ASN A 187 -8.58 -12.79 7.13
C ASN A 187 -8.14 -11.53 7.88
N LEU A 188 -6.89 -11.47 8.33
CA LEU A 188 -6.35 -10.27 8.98
C LEU A 188 -6.35 -9.06 8.03
N ALA A 189 -5.89 -9.24 6.80
CA ALA A 189 -5.91 -8.21 5.77
C ALA A 189 -7.33 -7.81 5.34
N ALA A 190 -8.21 -8.81 5.16
CA ALA A 190 -9.60 -8.59 4.75
C ALA A 190 -10.40 -7.74 5.74
N LEU A 191 -10.19 -7.99 7.05
CA LEU A 191 -10.82 -7.20 8.11
C LEU A 191 -10.32 -5.75 8.16
N LYS A 192 -9.14 -5.46 7.61
CA LYS A 192 -8.60 -4.11 7.44
C LYS A 192 -9.03 -3.45 6.13
N GLY A 193 -9.88 -4.11 5.35
CA GLY A 193 -10.40 -3.57 4.10
C GLY A 193 -9.54 -3.85 2.88
N HIS A 194 -8.52 -4.73 2.96
CA HIS A 194 -7.71 -5.09 1.80
C HIS A 194 -8.54 -5.94 0.81
N ILE A 195 -8.91 -5.33 -0.32
CA ILE A 195 -9.88 -5.88 -1.28
C ILE A 195 -9.39 -7.21 -1.88
N GLY A 196 -8.12 -7.27 -2.30
CA GLY A 196 -7.52 -8.52 -2.82
C GLY A 196 -7.54 -9.66 -1.79
N ALA A 197 -7.31 -9.35 -0.51
CA ALA A 197 -7.37 -10.33 0.56
C ALA A 197 -8.81 -10.81 0.82
N GLN A 198 -9.81 -9.92 0.73
CA GLN A 198 -11.21 -10.30 0.82
C GLN A 198 -11.59 -11.31 -0.28
N ALA A 199 -11.16 -11.05 -1.53
CA ALA A 199 -11.40 -11.93 -2.66
C ALA A 199 -10.73 -13.31 -2.47
N ARG A 200 -9.45 -13.34 -2.13
CA ARG A 200 -8.68 -14.58 -1.92
C ARG A 200 -9.13 -15.36 -0.69
N LEU A 201 -9.51 -14.66 0.39
CA LEU A 201 -10.15 -15.29 1.55
C LEU A 201 -11.43 -16.00 1.13
N GLY A 202 -12.26 -15.30 0.35
CA GLY A 202 -13.52 -15.85 -0.15
C GLY A 202 -13.31 -17.10 -0.99
N GLU A 203 -12.40 -17.07 -1.94
CA GLU A 203 -12.02 -18.21 -2.79
C GLU A 203 -11.58 -19.40 -1.96
N THR A 204 -10.62 -19.18 -1.04
CA THR A 204 -10.07 -20.24 -0.19
C THR A 204 -11.13 -20.85 0.72
N LEU A 205 -11.97 -20.02 1.37
CA LEU A 205 -13.06 -20.51 2.22
C LEU A 205 -14.12 -21.26 1.44
N TYR A 206 -14.42 -20.85 0.22
CA TYR A 206 -15.37 -21.54 -0.64
C TYR A 206 -14.84 -22.92 -1.03
N ALA A 207 -13.59 -23.01 -1.48
CA ALA A 207 -12.93 -24.25 -1.87
C ALA A 207 -12.85 -25.27 -0.71
N LEU A 208 -12.58 -24.78 0.51
CA LEU A 208 -12.54 -25.61 1.72
C LEU A 208 -13.93 -25.88 2.31
N GLY A 209 -14.97 -25.28 1.79
CA GLY A 209 -16.33 -25.32 2.32
C GLY A 209 -17.00 -26.69 2.13
N SER A 210 -17.20 -27.45 3.22
CA SER A 210 -17.88 -28.75 3.22
C SER A 210 -19.41 -28.67 3.40
N SER A 211 -19.97 -27.45 3.52
CA SER A 211 -21.42 -27.21 3.65
C SER A 211 -21.81 -25.91 2.98
N ASP A 212 -23.10 -25.78 2.63
CA ASP A 212 -23.66 -24.58 2.01
C ASP A 212 -23.37 -23.32 2.85
N LYS A 213 -23.48 -23.41 4.16
CA LYS A 213 -23.17 -22.29 5.07
C LYS A 213 -21.70 -21.86 4.97
N LYS A 214 -20.75 -22.81 4.85
CA LYS A 214 -19.33 -22.50 4.71
C LYS A 214 -19.04 -21.92 3.33
N LYS A 215 -19.63 -22.48 2.27
CA LYS A 215 -19.55 -21.94 0.91
C LYS A 215 -20.14 -20.53 0.81
N ALA A 216 -21.28 -20.30 1.45
CA ALA A 216 -21.90 -18.97 1.50
C ALA A 216 -20.99 -17.91 2.17
N ARG A 217 -20.23 -18.28 3.22
CA ARG A 217 -19.22 -17.37 3.81
C ARG A 217 -18.08 -17.03 2.85
N GLY A 218 -17.63 -18.03 2.06
CA GLY A 218 -16.63 -17.80 1.02
C GLY A 218 -17.16 -16.85 -0.05
N LEU A 219 -18.34 -17.13 -0.59
CA LEU A 219 -19.00 -16.30 -1.61
C LEU A 219 -19.34 -14.91 -1.10
N MET A 220 -19.71 -14.77 0.19
CA MET A 220 -19.88 -13.47 0.86
C MET A 220 -18.64 -12.59 0.75
N TRP A 221 -17.44 -13.11 1.08
CA TRP A 221 -16.22 -12.34 0.99
C TRP A 221 -15.86 -11.93 -0.44
N MET A 222 -16.10 -12.82 -1.42
CA MET A 222 -15.95 -12.47 -2.85
C MET A 222 -16.95 -11.38 -3.27
N THR A 223 -18.18 -11.42 -2.76
CA THR A 223 -19.21 -10.39 -3.01
C THR A 223 -18.80 -9.04 -2.42
N VAL A 224 -18.28 -9.04 -1.17
CA VAL A 224 -17.76 -7.83 -0.50
C VAL A 224 -16.60 -7.23 -1.29
N ALA A 225 -15.65 -8.06 -1.73
CA ALA A 225 -14.53 -7.60 -2.56
C ALA A 225 -15.00 -7.01 -3.88
N ARG A 226 -15.93 -7.70 -4.58
CA ARG A 226 -16.49 -7.24 -5.86
C ARG A 226 -17.14 -5.86 -5.76
N GLN A 227 -17.87 -5.60 -4.69
CA GLN A 227 -18.58 -4.31 -4.52
C GLN A 227 -17.65 -3.13 -4.24
N GLN A 228 -16.41 -3.40 -3.86
CA GLN A 228 -15.38 -2.41 -3.56
C GLN A 228 -14.28 -2.34 -4.63
N ALA A 229 -14.25 -3.32 -5.54
CA ALA A 229 -13.16 -3.44 -6.51
C ALA A 229 -13.26 -2.36 -7.59
N GLU A 230 -12.17 -1.62 -7.78
CA GLU A 230 -12.00 -0.59 -8.80
C GLU A 230 -10.69 -0.79 -9.56
N GLY A 231 -10.55 -0.14 -10.71
CA GLY A 231 -9.31 -0.15 -11.50
C GLY A 231 -8.90 -1.54 -11.97
N GLN A 232 -7.63 -1.85 -11.85
CA GLN A 232 -7.04 -3.10 -12.38
C GLN A 232 -7.52 -4.36 -11.64
N ASP A 233 -7.79 -4.23 -10.33
CA ASP A 233 -8.24 -5.36 -9.51
C ASP A 233 -9.69 -5.75 -9.80
N ALA A 234 -10.51 -4.84 -10.29
CA ALA A 234 -11.92 -5.10 -10.60
C ALA A 234 -12.08 -6.26 -11.60
N SER A 235 -11.21 -6.37 -12.58
CA SER A 235 -11.33 -7.38 -13.64
C SER A 235 -11.22 -8.81 -13.10
N TRP A 236 -10.16 -9.12 -12.36
CA TRP A 236 -9.94 -10.48 -11.85
C TRP A 236 -10.89 -10.83 -10.70
N ILE A 237 -11.24 -9.86 -9.86
CA ILE A 237 -12.19 -10.05 -8.76
C ILE A 237 -13.59 -10.32 -9.29
N ASN A 238 -14.02 -9.56 -10.31
CA ASN A 238 -15.32 -9.78 -10.96
C ASN A 238 -15.37 -11.15 -11.62
N ALA A 239 -14.36 -11.53 -12.40
CA ALA A 239 -14.28 -12.83 -13.04
C ALA A 239 -14.33 -13.99 -12.03
N MET A 240 -13.57 -13.88 -10.93
CA MET A 240 -13.60 -14.86 -9.85
C MET A 240 -14.99 -14.96 -9.22
N HIS A 241 -15.58 -13.81 -8.84
CA HIS A 241 -16.90 -13.80 -8.25
C HIS A 241 -17.94 -14.44 -9.18
N GLU A 242 -17.97 -14.08 -10.46
CA GLU A 242 -18.90 -14.63 -11.45
C GLU A 242 -18.75 -16.14 -11.59
N GLN A 243 -17.52 -16.65 -11.65
CA GLN A 243 -17.25 -18.07 -11.73
C GLN A 243 -17.86 -18.84 -10.54
N TYR A 244 -17.60 -18.39 -9.31
CA TYR A 244 -18.09 -19.07 -8.12
C TYR A 244 -19.58 -18.84 -7.88
N PHE A 245 -20.10 -17.67 -8.26
CA PHE A 245 -21.51 -17.36 -8.15
C PHE A 245 -22.36 -18.20 -9.11
N ALA A 246 -21.90 -18.42 -10.34
CA ALA A 246 -22.60 -19.21 -11.36
C ALA A 246 -22.77 -20.69 -10.94
N VAL A 247 -21.75 -21.27 -10.31
CA VAL A 247 -21.78 -22.68 -9.88
C VAL A 247 -22.45 -22.91 -8.52
N SER A 248 -22.76 -21.82 -7.80
CA SER A 248 -23.36 -21.92 -6.46
C SER A 248 -24.89 -22.15 -6.54
N PRO A 249 -25.47 -23.03 -5.71
CA PRO A 249 -26.90 -23.15 -5.55
C PRO A 249 -27.57 -21.85 -5.10
N GLU A 250 -28.83 -21.63 -5.51
CA GLU A 250 -29.53 -20.37 -5.15
C GLU A 250 -29.59 -20.08 -3.63
N PRO A 251 -29.81 -21.06 -2.73
CA PRO A 251 -29.78 -20.79 -1.30
C PRO A 251 -28.41 -20.28 -0.82
N VAL A 252 -27.31 -20.77 -1.40
CA VAL A 252 -25.95 -20.32 -1.08
C VAL A 252 -25.75 -18.88 -1.55
N ARG A 253 -26.22 -18.54 -2.74
CA ARG A 253 -26.15 -17.17 -3.29
C ARG A 253 -26.94 -16.16 -2.46
N GLN A 254 -28.16 -16.50 -2.07
CA GLN A 254 -29.00 -15.64 -1.22
C GLN A 254 -28.37 -15.41 0.15
N MET A 255 -27.88 -16.47 0.78
CA MET A 255 -27.18 -16.37 2.08
C MET A 255 -25.92 -15.52 1.95
N ALA A 256 -25.12 -15.69 0.90
CA ALA A 256 -23.91 -14.91 0.67
C ALA A 256 -24.19 -13.42 0.50
N ARG A 257 -25.22 -13.06 -0.28
CA ARG A 257 -25.66 -11.65 -0.46
C ARG A 257 -26.06 -11.04 0.88
N SER A 258 -26.96 -11.71 1.64
CA SER A 258 -27.43 -11.20 2.93
C SER A 258 -26.27 -10.99 3.93
N LEU A 259 -25.28 -11.90 3.94
CA LEU A 259 -24.10 -11.76 4.78
C LEU A 259 -23.19 -10.62 4.31
N ALA A 260 -23.04 -10.41 2.98
CA ALA A 260 -22.23 -9.34 2.42
C ALA A 260 -22.84 -7.97 2.71
N ASP A 261 -24.15 -7.82 2.53
CA ASP A 261 -24.87 -6.58 2.80
C ASP A 261 -24.78 -6.21 4.28
N GLY A 262 -24.96 -7.19 5.18
CA GLY A 262 -24.83 -6.98 6.62
C GLY A 262 -23.38 -6.58 7.02
N TRP A 263 -22.37 -7.19 6.42
CA TRP A 263 -20.97 -6.83 6.68
C TRP A 263 -20.65 -5.42 6.18
N LEU A 264 -21.06 -5.09 4.96
CA LEU A 264 -20.83 -3.76 4.37
C LEU A 264 -21.56 -2.67 5.15
N GLN A 265 -22.80 -2.92 5.56
CA GLN A 265 -23.55 -1.95 6.38
C GLN A 265 -22.84 -1.60 7.69
N GLN A 266 -22.16 -2.59 8.29
CA GLN A 266 -21.44 -2.40 9.55
C GLN A 266 -20.05 -1.77 9.36
N ASN A 267 -19.35 -2.09 8.28
CA ASN A 267 -17.93 -1.76 8.12
C ASN A 267 -17.66 -0.74 6.99
N ARG A 268 -18.51 -0.67 5.98
CA ARG A 268 -18.37 0.19 4.79
C ARG A 268 -19.72 0.70 4.29
N PRO A 269 -20.45 1.48 5.09
CA PRO A 269 -21.76 2.01 4.69
C PRO A 269 -21.66 2.95 3.47
N ASP A 270 -20.50 3.56 3.23
CA ASP A 270 -20.17 4.39 2.07
C ASP A 270 -20.34 3.64 0.75
N VAL A 271 -19.93 2.37 0.70
CA VAL A 271 -20.04 1.53 -0.51
C VAL A 271 -21.49 1.28 -0.89
N LEU A 272 -22.37 1.07 0.10
CA LEU A 272 -23.79 0.82 -0.15
C LEU A 272 -24.52 2.09 -0.62
N THR A 273 -24.17 3.25 -0.10
CA THR A 273 -24.79 4.53 -0.48
C THR A 273 -24.40 4.97 -1.88
N ALA A 274 -23.19 4.65 -2.33
CA ALA A 274 -22.71 4.96 -3.69
C ALA A 274 -23.45 4.18 -4.79
N GLN A 275 -24.12 3.07 -4.44
CA GLN A 275 -24.89 2.22 -5.39
C GLN A 275 -26.36 2.66 -5.58
N VAL A 276 -26.84 3.63 -4.79
CA VAL A 276 -28.18 4.18 -4.96
C VAL A 276 -28.10 5.30 -6.00
N PRO A 277 -28.68 5.14 -7.23
CA PRO A 277 -28.73 6.23 -8.19
C PRO A 277 -29.48 7.40 -7.57
N SER A 278 -28.89 8.60 -7.62
CA SER A 278 -29.61 9.83 -7.29
C SER A 278 -30.83 9.94 -8.22
N GLN A 279 -32.02 9.86 -7.64
CA GLN A 279 -33.29 10.06 -8.33
C GLN A 279 -33.47 11.51 -8.74
#